data_86b70259464172976399e1b5d696f1ca
#
_entry.id   86b70259464172976399e1b5d696f1ca
#
_cell.length_a   1.000
_cell.length_b   1.000
_cell.length_c   1.000
_cell.angle_alpha   90.00
_cell.angle_beta   90.00
_cell.angle_gamma   90.00
#
_symmetry.space_group_name_H-M   'P 1'
#
loop_
_entity.id
_entity.type
_entity.pdbx_description
1 polymer ?
#
loop_
_entity_poly.entity_id
_entity_poly.type
_entity_poly.pdbx_seq_one_letter_code
_entity_poly.pdbx_strand_id
1 'polypeptide(L)'
;LAGITADGGRAMLETGDVVLPPHGLAVATGFDDQGVQTPARVLRNARQLGYRGSVVCYVGMSHYFRLAASGGAYLAGLTPDPLNTPTRVWHAAFFAECMAMGLSPMASLSYELLDQHCPAAWKQRDHAGNPALTGWDPPSTLLSPANGDAMAWLQSVGAAFALLMQEAGAPVRFQVGEPWWWTFADGRICLYDDAAMAAFGGSPPAIPDMRA
;
A
#
# COMPACT_ATOMS: atom_id res chain seq x y z
N LEU A 1 -42.12 -8.16 4.52
CA LEU A 1 -41.54 -9.47 4.86
C LEU A 1 -41.56 -9.62 6.37
N ALA A 2 -42.41 -10.51 6.91
CA ALA A 2 -42.34 -10.91 8.29
C ALA A 2 -40.93 -11.53 8.53
N GLY A 3 -40.29 -11.17 9.64
CA GLY A 3 -38.90 -11.54 9.89
C GLY A 3 -38.66 -13.05 9.78
N ILE A 4 -37.59 -13.41 9.12
CA ILE A 4 -37.05 -14.77 9.09
C ILE A 4 -36.20 -14.91 10.34
N THR A 5 -36.64 -15.73 11.29
CA THR A 5 -35.84 -16.12 12.45
C THR A 5 -35.19 -17.47 12.14
N ALA A 6 -33.84 -17.51 12.20
CA ALA A 6 -33.10 -18.76 12.12
C ALA A 6 -32.80 -19.24 13.54
N ASP A 7 -33.38 -20.39 13.93
CA ASP A 7 -33.09 -21.05 15.20
C ASP A 7 -31.71 -21.75 15.11
N GLY A 8 -30.85 -21.47 16.10
CA GLY A 8 -29.54 -22.11 16.21
C GLY A 8 -28.43 -21.44 15.40
N GLY A 9 -28.71 -20.39 14.66
CA GLY A 9 -27.71 -19.61 13.89
C GLY A 9 -27.45 -18.23 14.50
N ARG A 10 -26.26 -17.70 14.32
CA ARG A 10 -25.93 -16.31 14.60
C ARG A 10 -25.99 -15.44 13.34
N ALA A 11 -26.75 -15.87 12.32
CA ALA A 11 -26.97 -15.10 11.12
C ALA A 11 -28.03 -14.03 11.40
N MET A 12 -27.72 -12.79 11.01
CA MET A 12 -28.70 -11.69 11.01
C MET A 12 -29.01 -11.36 9.56
N LEU A 13 -30.31 -11.25 9.24
CA LEU A 13 -30.77 -10.75 7.96
C LEU A 13 -31.17 -9.28 8.16
N GLU A 14 -30.41 -8.36 7.60
CA GLU A 14 -30.89 -7.00 7.32
C GLU A 14 -31.60 -7.00 5.98
N THR A 15 -32.48 -6.03 5.75
CA THR A 15 -33.28 -5.93 4.51
C THR A 15 -32.34 -5.92 3.29
N GLY A 16 -32.28 -7.03 2.58
CA GLY A 16 -31.45 -7.22 1.39
C GLY A 16 -30.04 -7.77 1.62
N ASP A 17 -29.59 -7.94 2.88
CA ASP A 17 -28.23 -8.42 3.17
C ASP A 17 -28.23 -9.61 4.14
N VAL A 18 -27.35 -10.56 3.92
CA VAL A 18 -27.06 -11.65 4.85
C VAL A 18 -25.85 -11.28 5.69
N VAL A 19 -26.03 -11.23 7.01
CA VAL A 19 -24.93 -11.02 7.96
C VAL A 19 -24.45 -12.37 8.47
N LEU A 20 -23.21 -12.72 8.15
CA LEU A 20 -22.61 -13.96 8.64
C LEU A 20 -22.29 -13.89 10.14
N PRO A 21 -22.23 -15.04 10.83
CA PRO A 21 -21.84 -15.08 12.25
C PRO A 21 -20.49 -14.40 12.47
N PRO A 22 -20.32 -13.65 13.58
CA PRO A 22 -19.05 -13.01 13.92
C PRO A 22 -17.91 -14.01 14.07
N HIS A 23 -16.73 -13.65 13.54
CA HIS A 23 -15.49 -14.41 13.68
C HIS A 23 -14.28 -13.47 13.80
N GLY A 24 -13.16 -13.98 14.32
CA GLY A 24 -11.94 -13.22 14.58
C GLY A 24 -10.94 -13.17 13.41
N LEU A 25 -11.31 -13.61 12.22
CA LEU A 25 -10.42 -13.56 11.06
C LEU A 25 -10.13 -12.11 10.65
N ALA A 26 -8.92 -11.90 10.12
CA ALA A 26 -8.56 -10.64 9.48
C ALA A 26 -9.03 -10.61 8.03
N VAL A 27 -9.27 -9.42 7.51
CA VAL A 27 -9.60 -9.18 6.10
C VAL A 27 -8.64 -8.14 5.52
N ALA A 28 -8.22 -8.34 4.28
CA ALA A 28 -7.50 -7.34 3.51
C ALA A 28 -8.47 -6.58 2.58
N THR A 29 -8.24 -5.28 2.48
CA THR A 29 -8.91 -4.37 1.55
C THR A 29 -7.84 -3.60 0.78
N GLY A 30 -8.18 -2.94 -0.32
CA GLY A 30 -7.26 -2.13 -1.10
C GLY A 30 -7.81 -0.74 -1.37
N PHE A 31 -7.05 0.30 -1.08
CA PHE A 31 -7.45 1.67 -1.39
C PHE A 31 -7.57 1.90 -2.90
N ASP A 32 -6.65 1.36 -3.69
CA ASP A 32 -6.64 1.53 -5.14
C ASP A 32 -7.92 1.00 -5.80
N ASP A 33 -8.46 -0.11 -5.30
CA ASP A 33 -9.68 -0.73 -5.84
C ASP A 33 -10.95 -0.19 -5.20
N GLN A 34 -10.89 0.19 -3.93
CA GLN A 34 -12.08 0.50 -3.12
C GLN A 34 -12.19 1.98 -2.74
N GLY A 35 -11.22 2.82 -3.07
CA GLY A 35 -11.24 4.26 -2.79
C GLY A 35 -12.39 5.03 -3.44
N VAL A 36 -13.05 4.43 -4.44
CA VAL A 36 -14.28 4.94 -5.05
C VAL A 36 -15.53 4.73 -4.18
N GLN A 37 -15.43 3.91 -3.13
CA GLN A 37 -16.47 3.70 -2.14
C GLN A 37 -16.19 4.51 -0.89
N THR A 38 -17.22 4.82 -0.11
CA THR A 38 -17.00 5.39 1.22
C THR A 38 -16.40 4.36 2.17
N PRO A 39 -15.51 4.75 3.10
CA PRO A 39 -14.97 3.84 4.12
C PRO A 39 -16.03 3.07 4.89
N ALA A 40 -17.11 3.76 5.28
CA ALA A 40 -18.24 3.14 5.98
C ALA A 40 -18.87 2.00 5.18
N ARG A 41 -18.97 2.12 3.84
CA ARG A 41 -19.50 1.05 2.99
C ARG A 41 -18.56 -0.16 2.93
N VAL A 42 -17.26 0.08 2.74
CA VAL A 42 -16.24 -0.97 2.72
C VAL A 42 -16.27 -1.78 4.03
N LEU A 43 -16.25 -1.08 5.16
CA LEU A 43 -16.23 -1.70 6.48
C LEU A 43 -17.55 -2.39 6.85
N ARG A 44 -18.69 -1.84 6.40
CA ARG A 44 -19.98 -2.51 6.56
C ARG A 44 -20.00 -3.85 5.83
N ASN A 45 -19.48 -3.90 4.61
CA ASN A 45 -19.39 -5.15 3.85
C ASN A 45 -18.53 -6.19 4.61
N ALA A 46 -17.37 -5.78 5.13
CA ALA A 46 -16.53 -6.65 5.95
C ALA A 46 -17.29 -7.17 7.20
N ARG A 47 -18.01 -6.30 7.88
CA ARG A 47 -18.81 -6.70 9.06
C ARG A 47 -19.97 -7.64 8.72
N GLN A 48 -20.63 -7.44 7.59
CA GLN A 48 -21.70 -8.33 7.12
C GLN A 48 -21.17 -9.73 6.79
N LEU A 49 -19.93 -9.83 6.33
CA LEU A 49 -19.22 -11.09 6.17
C LEU A 49 -18.70 -11.70 7.49
N GLY A 50 -19.01 -11.09 8.64
CA GLY A 50 -18.68 -11.63 9.95
C GLY A 50 -17.33 -11.20 10.53
N TYR A 51 -16.51 -10.43 9.80
CA TYR A 51 -15.20 -9.97 10.29
C TYR A 51 -15.34 -9.05 11.51
N ARG A 52 -14.59 -9.36 12.59
CA ARG A 52 -14.54 -8.58 13.84
C ARG A 52 -13.11 -8.34 14.32
N GLY A 53 -12.13 -8.77 13.55
CA GLY A 53 -10.70 -8.66 13.87
C GLY A 53 -10.03 -7.49 13.15
N SER A 54 -8.85 -7.77 12.62
CA SER A 54 -8.04 -6.78 11.90
C SER A 54 -8.54 -6.55 10.47
N VAL A 55 -8.48 -5.30 10.05
CA VAL A 55 -8.72 -4.88 8.66
C VAL A 55 -7.43 -4.28 8.12
N VAL A 56 -6.79 -4.97 7.18
CA VAL A 56 -5.61 -4.49 6.49
C VAL A 56 -6.07 -3.67 5.28
N CYS A 57 -5.70 -2.39 5.23
CA CYS A 57 -5.93 -1.53 4.07
C CYS A 57 -4.64 -1.43 3.28
N TYR A 58 -4.58 -2.10 2.13
CA TYR A 58 -3.47 -1.99 1.21
C TYR A 58 -3.55 -0.64 0.48
N VAL A 59 -2.43 0.07 0.48
CA VAL A 59 -2.24 1.33 -0.24
C VAL A 59 -1.19 1.06 -1.31
N GLY A 60 -1.66 0.94 -2.54
CA GLY A 60 -0.85 0.48 -3.64
C GLY A 60 0.10 1.52 -4.21
N MET A 61 0.57 1.28 -5.41
CA MET A 61 1.62 2.03 -6.10
C MET A 61 1.18 3.37 -6.70
N SER A 62 -0.11 3.70 -6.62
CA SER A 62 -0.67 4.90 -7.27
C SER A 62 -1.77 5.55 -6.45
N HIS A 63 -2.19 6.74 -6.86
CA HIS A 63 -3.37 7.47 -6.39
C HIS A 63 -3.26 8.10 -4.99
N TYR A 64 -2.37 7.65 -4.10
CA TYR A 64 -2.36 8.11 -2.70
C TYR A 64 -1.41 9.28 -2.44
N PHE A 65 -0.34 9.44 -3.21
CA PHE A 65 0.71 10.41 -2.94
C PHE A 65 0.55 11.72 -3.73
N ARG A 66 1.18 12.76 -3.22
CA ARG A 66 1.23 14.07 -3.86
C ARG A 66 2.32 14.08 -4.93
N LEU A 67 1.99 14.62 -6.09
CA LEU A 67 2.89 14.78 -7.21
C LEU A 67 3.30 16.25 -7.38
N ALA A 68 4.54 16.48 -7.80
CA ALA A 68 5.06 17.78 -8.18
C ALA A 68 5.46 17.78 -9.66
N ALA A 69 5.22 18.89 -10.34
CA ALA A 69 5.69 19.07 -11.72
C ALA A 69 7.23 19.16 -11.75
N SER A 70 7.87 18.35 -12.59
CA SER A 70 9.31 18.30 -12.75
C SER A 70 9.66 17.87 -14.18
N GLY A 71 10.35 18.72 -14.93
CA GLY A 71 10.86 18.37 -16.27
C GLY A 71 9.80 17.90 -17.28
N GLY A 72 8.57 18.40 -17.20
CA GLY A 72 7.45 17.98 -18.05
C GLY A 72 6.71 16.72 -17.56
N ALA A 73 7.11 16.13 -16.44
CA ALA A 73 6.45 15.02 -15.79
C ALA A 73 5.87 15.45 -14.43
N TYR A 74 5.06 14.57 -13.84
CA TYR A 74 4.58 14.69 -12.46
C TYR A 74 5.22 13.57 -11.63
N LEU A 75 6.09 13.94 -10.69
CA LEU A 75 6.90 13.01 -9.90
C LEU A 75 6.56 13.08 -8.41
N ALA A 76 6.69 11.95 -7.74
CA ALA A 76 6.79 11.90 -6.28
C ALA A 76 8.05 12.64 -5.81
N GLY A 77 8.04 13.21 -4.63
CA GLY A 77 9.16 13.96 -4.10
C GLY A 77 9.08 14.17 -2.60
N LEU A 78 10.18 14.61 -2.02
CA LEU A 78 10.25 14.97 -0.62
C LEU A 78 9.42 16.23 -0.37
N THR A 79 8.32 16.08 0.33
CA THR A 79 7.42 17.18 0.72
C THR A 79 7.00 16.99 2.17
N PRO A 80 6.68 18.09 2.90
CA PRO A 80 6.17 17.98 4.27
C PRO A 80 4.88 17.18 4.39
N ASP A 81 4.09 17.11 3.31
CA ASP A 81 2.84 16.35 3.24
C ASP A 81 2.84 15.47 1.99
N PRO A 82 3.21 14.20 2.11
CA PRO A 82 3.34 13.30 0.97
C PRO A 82 2.00 12.78 0.43
N LEU A 83 0.90 12.87 1.21
CA LEU A 83 -0.40 12.36 0.79
C LEU A 83 -1.20 13.42 0.05
N ASN A 84 -1.92 13.02 -0.98
CA ASN A 84 -2.88 13.91 -1.61
C ASN A 84 -4.15 14.06 -0.73
N THR A 85 -4.93 15.11 -0.96
CA THR A 85 -6.10 15.42 -0.15
C THR A 85 -7.16 14.32 -0.16
N PRO A 86 -7.55 13.72 -1.31
CA PRO A 86 -8.50 12.60 -1.32
C PRO A 86 -8.07 11.44 -0.45
N THR A 87 -6.82 11.01 -0.56
CA THR A 87 -6.25 9.92 0.25
C THR A 87 -6.31 10.24 1.74
N ARG A 88 -5.89 11.44 2.12
CA ARG A 88 -5.90 11.88 3.51
C ARG A 88 -7.32 11.83 4.11
N VAL A 89 -8.30 12.41 3.41
CA VAL A 89 -9.69 12.45 3.87
C VAL A 89 -10.29 11.05 3.95
N TRP A 90 -10.05 10.23 2.92
CA TRP A 90 -10.57 8.87 2.89
C TRP A 90 -10.01 8.02 4.03
N HIS A 91 -8.69 8.05 4.27
CA HIS A 91 -8.06 7.23 5.32
C HIS A 91 -8.36 7.75 6.72
N ALA A 92 -8.47 9.06 6.92
CA ALA A 92 -8.95 9.60 8.20
C ALA A 92 -10.34 9.04 8.54
N ALA A 93 -11.26 9.06 7.57
CA ALA A 93 -12.58 8.47 7.74
C ALA A 93 -12.53 6.94 7.93
N PHE A 94 -11.67 6.24 7.18
CA PHE A 94 -11.51 4.79 7.29
C PHE A 94 -11.06 4.37 8.70
N PHE A 95 -10.05 5.03 9.25
CA PHE A 95 -9.56 4.71 10.60
C PHE A 95 -10.60 5.04 11.68
N ALA A 96 -11.27 6.19 11.56
CA ALA A 96 -12.34 6.56 12.48
C ALA A 96 -13.51 5.56 12.45
N GLU A 97 -13.94 5.14 11.26
CA GLU A 97 -15.00 4.13 11.11
C GLU A 97 -14.57 2.75 11.63
N CYS A 98 -13.31 2.35 11.43
CA CYS A 98 -12.79 1.12 12.04
C CYS A 98 -12.96 1.17 13.57
N MET A 99 -12.56 2.27 14.20
CA MET A 99 -12.68 2.43 15.65
C MET A 99 -14.14 2.42 16.09
N ALA A 100 -15.02 3.13 15.39
CA ALA A 100 -16.46 3.16 15.68
C ALA A 100 -17.10 1.77 15.57
N MET A 101 -16.60 0.93 14.66
CA MET A 101 -17.10 -0.44 14.44
C MET A 101 -16.40 -1.51 15.29
N GLY A 102 -15.41 -1.15 16.12
CA GLY A 102 -14.63 -2.10 16.92
C GLY A 102 -13.70 -2.99 16.09
N LEU A 103 -13.25 -2.50 14.92
CA LEU A 103 -12.28 -3.16 14.06
C LEU A 103 -10.87 -2.60 14.31
N SER A 104 -9.84 -3.42 14.10
CA SER A 104 -8.45 -3.02 14.28
C SER A 104 -7.78 -2.76 12.93
N PRO A 105 -7.58 -1.48 12.53
CA PRO A 105 -6.99 -1.16 11.24
C PRO A 105 -5.48 -1.41 11.21
N MET A 106 -4.96 -1.70 10.00
CA MET A 106 -3.55 -1.71 9.65
C MET A 106 -3.37 -1.10 8.28
N ALA A 107 -2.49 -0.11 8.13
CA ALA A 107 -2.09 0.40 6.82
C ALA A 107 -0.98 -0.50 6.24
N SER A 108 -1.18 -0.99 5.03
CA SER A 108 -0.18 -1.76 4.28
C SER A 108 0.32 -0.92 3.11
N LEU A 109 1.53 -0.38 3.22
CA LEU A 109 2.10 0.55 2.26
C LEU A 109 2.90 -0.22 1.20
N SER A 110 2.65 0.07 -0.08
CA SER A 110 3.45 -0.48 -1.16
C SER A 110 4.87 0.07 -1.14
N TYR A 111 5.83 -0.79 -1.48
CA TYR A 111 7.23 -0.42 -1.74
C TYR A 111 7.46 0.06 -3.17
N GLU A 112 6.42 0.02 -3.99
CA GLU A 112 6.43 0.37 -5.40
C GLU A 112 5.76 1.72 -5.64
N LEU A 113 6.15 2.36 -6.74
CA LEU A 113 5.44 3.50 -7.34
C LEU A 113 5.11 3.20 -8.79
N LEU A 114 4.03 3.79 -9.31
CA LEU A 114 3.86 3.85 -10.76
C LEU A 114 5.13 4.42 -11.40
N ASP A 115 5.68 3.71 -12.37
CA ASP A 115 6.97 4.03 -12.97
C ASP A 115 7.05 5.47 -13.50
N GLN A 116 6.00 5.96 -14.14
CA GLN A 116 5.90 7.32 -14.67
C GLN A 116 5.99 8.42 -13.60
N HIS A 117 5.72 8.09 -12.33
CA HIS A 117 5.72 9.03 -11.21
C HIS A 117 6.92 8.85 -10.27
N CYS A 118 7.77 7.86 -10.54
CA CYS A 118 8.95 7.60 -9.74
C CYS A 118 10.17 8.36 -10.29
N PRO A 119 10.86 9.18 -9.47
CA PRO A 119 12.12 9.77 -9.85
C PRO A 119 13.14 8.74 -10.36
N ALA A 120 13.82 9.02 -11.43
CA ALA A 120 14.73 8.07 -12.08
C ALA A 120 15.85 7.54 -11.16
N ALA A 121 16.33 8.40 -10.24
CA ALA A 121 17.37 8.07 -9.27
C ALA A 121 16.86 7.15 -8.13
N TRP A 122 15.54 7.01 -7.95
CA TRP A 122 14.95 6.17 -6.90
C TRP A 122 14.75 4.72 -7.32
N LYS A 123 14.81 4.45 -8.63
CA LYS A 123 14.49 3.15 -9.20
C LYS A 123 15.65 2.16 -9.03
N GLN A 124 15.33 0.96 -8.60
CA GLN A 124 16.25 -0.17 -8.74
C GLN A 124 16.58 -0.41 -10.22
N ARG A 125 17.80 -0.88 -10.53
CA ARG A 125 18.24 -1.19 -11.90
C ARG A 125 19.02 -2.49 -11.96
N ASP A 126 18.89 -3.20 -13.09
CA ASP A 126 19.75 -4.33 -13.41
C ASP A 126 21.15 -3.88 -13.84
N HIS A 127 22.07 -4.83 -14.06
CA HIS A 127 23.45 -4.55 -14.47
C HIS A 127 23.58 -3.88 -15.86
N ALA A 128 22.54 -3.92 -16.69
CA ALA A 128 22.46 -3.23 -17.98
C ALA A 128 21.80 -1.84 -17.88
N GLY A 129 21.41 -1.41 -16.67
CA GLY A 129 20.77 -0.13 -16.41
C GLY A 129 19.27 -0.11 -16.62
N ASN A 130 18.61 -1.23 -16.90
CA ASN A 130 17.17 -1.28 -17.04
C ASN A 130 16.49 -1.14 -15.67
N PRO A 131 15.41 -0.32 -15.57
CA PRO A 131 14.69 -0.17 -14.31
C PRO A 131 13.91 -1.45 -13.95
N ALA A 132 13.75 -1.69 -12.66
CA ALA A 132 12.95 -2.79 -12.10
C ALA A 132 11.45 -2.53 -12.36
N LEU A 133 10.94 -2.99 -13.48
CA LEU A 133 9.54 -2.84 -13.85
C LEU A 133 8.74 -4.11 -13.61
N THR A 134 7.54 -3.93 -13.09
CA THR A 134 6.56 -5.01 -12.97
C THR A 134 5.96 -5.38 -14.33
N GLY A 135 5.29 -6.54 -14.39
CA GLY A 135 4.75 -7.06 -15.65
C GLY A 135 3.35 -6.57 -16.04
N TRP A 136 2.74 -5.66 -15.26
CA TRP A 136 1.42 -5.09 -15.61
C TRP A 136 1.53 -3.76 -16.35
N ASP A 137 0.43 -3.24 -16.86
CA ASP A 137 0.36 -1.99 -17.60
C ASP A 137 -0.71 -1.06 -16.97
N PRO A 138 -0.38 0.20 -16.63
CA PRO A 138 0.98 0.77 -16.63
C PRO A 138 1.88 0.11 -15.57
N PRO A 139 3.19 -0.01 -15.83
CA PRO A 139 4.09 -0.67 -14.91
C PRO A 139 4.34 0.16 -13.65
N SER A 140 4.60 -0.52 -12.55
CA SER A 140 5.25 0.06 -11.39
C SER A 140 6.73 -0.26 -11.37
N THR A 141 7.48 0.47 -10.57
CA THR A 141 8.91 0.27 -10.32
C THR A 141 9.17 0.15 -8.84
N LEU A 142 10.18 -0.63 -8.46
CA LEU A 142 10.59 -0.75 -7.07
C LEU A 142 11.61 0.32 -6.70
N LEU A 143 11.44 0.86 -5.49
CA LEU A 143 12.36 1.84 -4.92
C LEU A 143 13.68 1.16 -4.54
N SER A 144 14.82 1.83 -4.79
CA SER A 144 16.11 1.35 -4.29
C SER A 144 16.20 1.54 -2.78
N PRO A 145 16.40 0.47 -1.99
CA PRO A 145 16.58 0.60 -0.54
C PRO A 145 17.89 1.30 -0.16
N ALA A 146 18.83 1.43 -1.07
CA ALA A 146 20.07 2.16 -0.89
C ALA A 146 19.91 3.68 -1.14
N ASN A 147 18.84 4.10 -1.82
CA ASN A 147 18.61 5.52 -2.12
C ASN A 147 17.99 6.24 -0.92
N GLY A 148 18.75 7.19 -0.34
CA GLY A 148 18.34 7.91 0.87
C GLY A 148 17.06 8.74 0.68
N ASP A 149 16.85 9.37 -0.47
CA ASP A 149 15.67 10.19 -0.74
C ASP A 149 14.42 9.32 -0.92
N ALA A 150 14.54 8.17 -1.60
CA ALA A 150 13.45 7.21 -1.74
C ALA A 150 13.01 6.67 -0.37
N MET A 151 13.96 6.33 0.49
CA MET A 151 13.67 5.86 1.84
C MET A 151 13.10 6.96 2.73
N ALA A 152 13.61 8.20 2.64
CA ALA A 152 13.06 9.34 3.37
C ALA A 152 11.62 9.65 2.93
N TRP A 153 11.32 9.54 1.63
CA TRP A 153 9.95 9.67 1.12
C TRP A 153 9.03 8.59 1.70
N LEU A 154 9.44 7.31 1.65
CA LEU A 154 8.64 6.21 2.20
C LEU A 154 8.41 6.35 3.70
N GLN A 155 9.43 6.82 4.45
CA GLN A 155 9.29 7.13 5.88
C GLN A 155 8.29 8.26 6.13
N SER A 156 8.29 9.31 5.28
CA SER A 156 7.33 10.41 5.41
C SER A 156 5.89 9.95 5.14
N VAL A 157 5.69 9.04 4.18
CA VAL A 157 4.39 8.39 3.91
C VAL A 157 3.95 7.59 5.14
N GLY A 158 4.83 6.73 5.69
CA GLY A 158 4.53 5.95 6.89
C GLY A 158 4.16 6.84 8.08
N ALA A 159 4.89 7.93 8.30
CA ALA A 159 4.61 8.90 9.36
C ALA A 159 3.24 9.59 9.16
N ALA A 160 2.88 9.94 7.91
CA ALA A 160 1.58 10.54 7.62
C ALA A 160 0.42 9.58 7.92
N PHE A 161 0.54 8.30 7.57
CA PHE A 161 -0.47 7.28 7.93
C PHE A 161 -0.52 7.05 9.44
N ALA A 162 0.62 7.00 10.12
CA ALA A 162 0.67 6.86 11.58
C ALA A 162 -0.06 8.01 12.28
N LEU A 163 0.13 9.24 11.80
CA LEU A 163 -0.57 10.42 12.33
C LEU A 163 -2.08 10.30 12.14
N LEU A 164 -2.56 9.92 10.95
CA LEU A 164 -3.99 9.71 10.70
C LEU A 164 -4.61 8.65 11.62
N MET A 165 -3.87 7.58 11.91
CA MET A 165 -4.31 6.56 12.87
C MET A 165 -4.40 7.11 14.28
N GLN A 166 -3.39 7.88 14.73
CA GLN A 166 -3.40 8.53 16.05
C GLN A 166 -4.56 9.52 16.21
N GLU A 167 -4.79 10.36 15.20
CA GLU A 167 -5.90 11.32 15.18
C GLU A 167 -7.28 10.63 15.26
N ALA A 168 -7.40 9.44 14.69
CA ALA A 168 -8.60 8.61 14.78
C ALA A 168 -8.71 7.81 16.11
N GLY A 169 -7.73 7.92 17.01
CA GLY A 169 -7.66 7.11 18.24
C GLY A 169 -7.37 5.63 17.99
N ALA A 170 -6.85 5.28 16.82
CA ALA A 170 -6.49 3.91 16.46
C ALA A 170 -5.05 3.59 16.91
N PRO A 171 -4.76 2.33 17.27
CA PRO A 171 -3.39 1.91 17.48
C PRO A 171 -2.60 2.02 16.16
N VAL A 172 -1.39 2.57 16.23
CA VAL A 172 -0.52 2.71 15.05
C VAL A 172 -0.01 1.34 14.65
N ARG A 173 -0.49 0.84 13.52
CA ARG A 173 -0.11 -0.46 12.94
C ARG A 173 0.05 -0.31 11.44
N PHE A 174 1.26 -0.46 10.95
CA PHE A 174 1.50 -0.46 9.51
C PHE A 174 2.55 -1.51 9.13
N GLN A 175 2.55 -1.89 7.90
CA GLN A 175 3.57 -2.69 7.26
C GLN A 175 4.00 -2.02 5.95
N VAL A 176 5.22 -2.28 5.52
CA VAL A 176 5.69 -1.98 4.18
C VAL A 176 5.72 -3.30 3.42
N GLY A 177 4.98 -3.38 2.33
CA GLY A 177 4.89 -4.57 1.52
C GLY A 177 6.10 -4.72 0.61
N GLU A 178 6.60 -5.94 0.50
CA GLU A 178 7.51 -6.38 -0.55
C GLU A 178 8.82 -5.58 -0.71
N PRO A 179 9.55 -5.27 0.39
CA PRO A 179 10.80 -4.52 0.33
C PRO A 179 11.98 -5.42 -0.07
N TRP A 180 12.05 -5.83 -1.33
CA TRP A 180 13.13 -6.66 -1.85
C TRP A 180 13.83 -6.06 -3.07
N TRP A 181 14.95 -6.65 -3.46
CA TRP A 181 15.58 -6.42 -4.74
C TRP A 181 14.81 -7.17 -5.84
N TRP A 182 14.35 -6.43 -6.83
CA TRP A 182 13.59 -7.00 -7.93
C TRP A 182 14.43 -7.97 -8.75
N THR A 183 13.82 -9.09 -9.14
CA THR A 183 14.43 -10.07 -10.06
C THR A 183 13.51 -10.28 -11.24
N PHE A 184 14.01 -10.10 -12.45
CA PHE A 184 13.28 -10.38 -13.67
C PHE A 184 13.07 -11.88 -13.88
N ALA A 185 12.12 -12.24 -14.76
CA ALA A 185 11.82 -13.63 -15.08
C ALA A 185 13.02 -14.40 -15.68
N ASP A 186 13.96 -13.70 -16.31
CA ASP A 186 15.21 -14.25 -16.83
C ASP A 186 16.31 -14.40 -15.77
N GLY A 187 16.06 -13.99 -14.52
CA GLY A 187 16.97 -14.14 -13.39
C GLY A 187 17.88 -12.93 -13.14
N ARG A 188 17.80 -11.87 -13.94
CA ARG A 188 18.58 -10.64 -13.68
C ARG A 188 18.05 -9.96 -12.42
N ILE A 189 18.95 -9.63 -11.49
CA ILE A 189 18.62 -8.91 -10.26
C ILE A 189 18.88 -7.40 -10.44
N CYS A 190 18.05 -6.57 -9.78
CA CYS A 190 18.10 -5.11 -9.89
C CYS A 190 18.77 -4.49 -8.65
N LEU A 191 20.07 -4.67 -8.49
CA LEU A 191 20.89 -4.10 -7.40
C LEU A 191 22.03 -3.19 -7.91
N TYR A 192 21.90 -2.64 -9.13
CA TYR A 192 22.95 -1.91 -9.82
C TYR A 192 22.58 -0.45 -10.09
N ASP A 193 21.60 0.12 -9.39
CA ASP A 193 21.40 1.56 -9.38
C ASP A 193 22.56 2.28 -8.69
N ASP A 194 22.75 3.57 -8.99
CA ASP A 194 23.91 4.33 -8.51
C ASP A 194 24.05 4.32 -6.98
N ALA A 195 22.92 4.39 -6.25
CA ALA A 195 22.93 4.36 -4.80
C ALA A 195 23.34 2.99 -4.26
N ALA A 196 22.86 1.90 -4.86
CA ALA A 196 23.23 0.54 -4.48
C ALA A 196 24.71 0.27 -4.79
N MET A 197 25.21 0.68 -5.95
CA MET A 197 26.63 0.56 -6.31
C MET A 197 27.51 1.35 -5.36
N ALA A 198 27.13 2.57 -4.99
CA ALA A 198 27.86 3.37 -4.01
C ALA A 198 27.88 2.72 -2.63
N ALA A 199 26.76 2.16 -2.17
CA ALA A 199 26.68 1.44 -0.90
C ALA A 199 27.52 0.15 -0.89
N PHE A 200 27.65 -0.52 -2.03
CA PHE A 200 28.52 -1.67 -2.19
C PHE A 200 30.04 -1.30 -2.17
N GLY A 201 30.35 -0.04 -2.42
CA GLY A 201 31.74 0.46 -2.48
C GLY A 201 32.39 0.33 -3.85
N GLY A 202 31.61 0.24 -4.93
CA GLY A 202 32.02 0.14 -6.32
C GLY A 202 31.02 -0.63 -7.16
N SER A 203 31.41 -1.00 -8.37
CA SER A 203 30.57 -1.81 -9.24
C SER A 203 30.61 -3.28 -8.80
N PRO A 204 29.51 -3.87 -8.32
CA PRO A 204 29.46 -5.29 -8.04
C PRO A 204 29.60 -6.11 -9.33
N PRO A 205 30.06 -7.37 -9.26
CA PRO A 205 30.08 -8.25 -10.43
C PRO A 205 28.69 -8.34 -11.07
N ALA A 206 28.64 -8.32 -12.41
CA ALA A 206 27.36 -8.51 -13.10
C ALA A 206 26.80 -9.92 -12.84
N ILE A 207 25.55 -10.00 -12.42
CA ILE A 207 24.81 -11.24 -12.22
C ILE A 207 23.74 -11.33 -13.32
N PRO A 208 24.04 -12.02 -14.43
CA PRO A 208 23.10 -12.11 -15.54
C PRO A 208 21.90 -13.03 -15.25
N ASP A 209 22.07 -14.00 -14.36
CA ASP A 209 21.02 -14.90 -13.89
C ASP A 209 21.36 -15.37 -12.46
N MET A 210 20.52 -15.08 -11.50
CA MET A 210 20.67 -15.53 -10.12
C MET A 210 20.51 -17.03 -9.91
N ARG A 211 19.98 -17.72 -10.90
CA ARG A 211 19.73 -19.19 -10.84
C ARG A 211 20.90 -20.02 -11.40
N ALA A 212 21.91 -19.36 -11.97
CA ALA A 212 23.05 -20.01 -12.62
C ALA A 212 24.20 -20.31 -11.66
#